data_201c24a92a460fd37409b4cf655066bd
#
_entry.id   201c24a92a460fd37409b4cf655066bd
#
_cell.length_a   1.000
_cell.length_b   1.000
_cell.length_c   1.000
_cell.angle_alpha   90.00
_cell.angle_beta   90.00
_cell.angle_gamma   90.00
#
_symmetry.space_group_name_H-M   'P 1'
#
loop_
_entity.id
_entity.type
_entity.pdbx_description
1 polymer ?
#
loop_
_entity_poly.entity_id
_entity_poly.type
_entity_poly.pdbx_seq_one_letter_code
_entity_poly.pdbx_strand_id
1 'polypeptide(L)'
;MTMKSYDFKLVLADVSEVADDQGDALFDAGCDDGTIVSRDGEVFVRFTRESSSLEQAINSAAADVQRAGFQVDHVEVHCPV
;
A
#
# COMPACT_ATOMS: atom_id res chain seq x y z
N MET A 1 -3.03 -19.28 15.83
CA MET A 1 -2.41 -18.93 14.56
C MET A 1 -1.44 -17.79 14.74
N THR A 2 -0.28 -17.88 14.11
CA THR A 2 0.78 -16.90 14.28
C THR A 2 0.66 -15.83 13.22
N MET A 3 0.52 -14.58 13.66
CA MET A 3 0.57 -13.43 12.75
C MET A 3 2.02 -13.10 12.45
N LYS A 4 2.28 -12.73 11.21
CA LYS A 4 3.61 -12.30 10.76
C LYS A 4 3.53 -10.94 10.13
N SER A 5 4.63 -10.19 10.21
CA SER A 5 4.75 -8.91 9.51
C SER A 5 5.24 -9.14 8.10
N TYR A 6 4.58 -8.54 7.14
CA TYR A 6 4.94 -8.63 5.73
C TYR A 6 5.25 -7.24 5.19
N ASP A 7 6.36 -7.14 4.47
CA ASP A 7 6.76 -5.91 3.79
C ASP A 7 6.48 -6.03 2.30
N PHE A 8 5.74 -5.09 1.78
CA PHE A 8 5.44 -5.05 0.35
C PHE A 8 5.08 -3.62 -0.04
N LYS A 9 5.05 -3.35 -1.33
CA LYS A 9 4.60 -2.05 -1.81
C LYS A 9 3.56 -2.22 -2.91
N LEU A 10 2.57 -1.33 -2.89
CA LEU A 10 1.54 -1.25 -3.92
C LEU A 10 1.87 -0.06 -4.81
N VAL A 11 2.20 -0.32 -6.05
CA VAL A 11 2.48 0.73 -7.02
C VAL A 11 1.15 1.19 -7.60
N LEU A 12 0.90 2.49 -7.50
CA LEU A 12 -0.38 3.07 -7.90
C LEU A 12 -0.39 3.37 -9.40
N ALA A 13 -1.55 3.14 -10.03
CA ALA A 13 -1.74 3.40 -11.45
C ALA A 13 -2.20 4.83 -11.67
N ASP A 14 -1.75 5.43 -12.77
CA ASP A 14 -2.24 6.73 -13.26
C ASP A 14 -2.08 7.89 -12.26
N VAL A 15 -1.06 7.80 -11.40
CA VAL A 15 -0.75 8.83 -10.40
C VAL A 15 0.73 9.11 -10.46
N SER A 16 1.11 10.38 -10.60
CA SER A 16 2.52 10.79 -10.59
C SER A 16 2.92 11.45 -9.28
N GLU A 17 1.95 11.94 -8.51
CA GLU A 17 2.19 12.51 -7.18
C GLU A 17 0.90 12.47 -6.37
N VAL A 18 1.03 12.56 -5.06
CA VAL A 18 -0.10 12.53 -4.14
C VAL A 18 -0.19 13.88 -3.42
N ALA A 19 -1.33 14.53 -3.55
CA ALA A 19 -1.62 15.76 -2.83
C ALA A 19 -1.93 15.46 -1.35
N ASP A 20 -1.86 16.47 -0.50
CA ASP A 20 -2.06 16.30 0.94
C ASP A 20 -3.42 15.67 1.27
N ASP A 21 -4.48 16.12 0.60
CA ASP A 21 -5.82 15.58 0.82
C ASP A 21 -5.93 14.12 0.36
N GLN A 22 -5.20 13.74 -0.67
CA GLN A 22 -5.15 12.35 -1.13
C GLN A 22 -4.40 11.48 -0.13
N GLY A 23 -3.33 11.99 0.45
CA GLY A 23 -2.61 11.29 1.51
C GLY A 23 -3.49 11.08 2.73
N ASP A 24 -4.27 12.08 3.11
CA ASP A 24 -5.22 11.97 4.22
C ASP A 24 -6.29 10.93 3.92
N ALA A 25 -6.79 10.88 2.67
CA ALA A 25 -7.77 9.88 2.27
C ALA A 25 -7.22 8.46 2.38
N LEU A 26 -5.97 8.25 1.99
CA LEU A 26 -5.31 6.96 2.14
C LEU A 26 -5.20 6.57 3.61
N PHE A 27 -4.78 7.49 4.45
CA PHE A 27 -4.66 7.25 5.89
C PHE A 27 -6.02 6.89 6.50
N ASP A 28 -7.06 7.65 6.16
CA ASP A 28 -8.41 7.42 6.68
C ASP A 28 -9.00 6.10 6.18
N ALA A 29 -8.59 5.63 5.01
CA ALA A 29 -9.08 4.38 4.45
C ALA A 29 -8.45 3.14 5.09
N GLY A 30 -7.44 3.29 5.94
CA GLY A 30 -6.79 2.19 6.62
C GLY A 30 -5.33 2.00 6.27
N CYS A 31 -4.72 2.94 5.53
CA CYS A 31 -3.32 2.86 5.13
C CYS A 31 -2.39 3.52 6.16
N ASP A 32 -2.78 3.50 7.42
CA ASP A 32 -2.00 4.10 8.51
C ASP A 32 -0.70 3.33 8.80
N ASP A 33 -0.61 2.09 8.35
CA ASP A 33 0.60 1.27 8.44
C ASP A 33 1.45 1.36 7.16
N GLY A 34 1.11 2.28 6.26
CA GLY A 34 1.80 2.47 5.00
C GLY A 34 2.53 3.80 4.92
N THR A 35 3.57 3.84 4.10
CA THR A 35 4.31 5.06 3.80
C THR A 35 4.17 5.37 2.32
N ILE A 36 3.67 6.57 2.02
CA ILE A 36 3.48 7.01 0.63
C ILE A 36 4.82 7.55 0.12
N VAL A 37 5.27 7.04 -1.01
CA VAL A 37 6.51 7.49 -1.64
C VAL A 37 6.21 7.90 -3.08
N SER A 38 6.67 9.09 -3.45
CA SER A 38 6.60 9.59 -4.82
C SER A 38 8.02 9.77 -5.33
N ARG A 39 8.34 9.11 -6.44
CA ARG A 39 9.71 9.09 -6.96
C ARG A 39 9.68 8.91 -8.47
N ASP A 40 10.34 9.80 -9.20
CA ASP A 40 10.50 9.72 -10.66
C ASP A 40 9.18 9.54 -11.40
N GLY A 41 8.13 10.24 -10.94
CA GLY A 41 6.82 10.16 -11.57
C GLY A 41 6.03 8.91 -11.22
N GLU A 42 6.52 8.12 -10.28
CA GLU A 42 5.86 6.91 -9.80
C GLU A 42 5.48 7.08 -8.34
N VAL A 43 4.28 6.64 -8.00
CA VAL A 43 3.78 6.70 -6.62
C VAL A 43 3.53 5.28 -6.15
N PHE A 44 4.03 4.95 -4.98
CA PHE A 44 3.73 3.68 -4.35
C PHE A 44 3.52 3.88 -2.85
N VAL A 45 2.80 2.94 -2.24
CA VAL A 45 2.59 2.89 -0.80
C VAL A 45 3.31 1.66 -0.28
N ARG A 46 4.25 1.89 0.61
CA ARG A 46 5.03 0.82 1.22
C ARG A 46 4.37 0.42 2.53
N PHE A 47 3.99 -0.83 2.64
CA PHE A 47 3.29 -1.36 3.81
C PHE A 47 4.19 -2.29 4.61
N THR A 48 4.06 -2.20 5.93
CA THR A 48 4.52 -3.22 6.86
C THR A 48 3.29 -3.63 7.64
N ARG A 49 2.72 -4.79 7.32
CA ARG A 49 1.41 -5.18 7.85
C ARG A 49 1.47 -6.59 8.42
N GLU A 50 0.85 -6.75 9.59
CA GLU A 50 0.71 -8.06 10.20
C GLU A 50 -0.54 -8.75 9.65
N SER A 51 -0.39 -10.03 9.33
CA SER A 51 -1.48 -10.84 8.81
C SER A 51 -1.16 -12.31 8.97
N SER A 52 -2.17 -13.14 8.80
CA SER A 52 -1.99 -14.60 8.82
C SER A 52 -1.31 -15.10 7.55
N SER A 53 -1.37 -14.35 6.45
CA SER A 53 -0.70 -14.70 5.21
C SER A 53 -0.37 -13.45 4.41
N LEU A 54 0.65 -13.56 3.54
CA LEU A 54 1.02 -12.47 2.64
C LEU A 54 -0.12 -12.10 1.72
N GLU A 55 -0.85 -13.09 1.21
CA GLU A 55 -1.99 -12.84 0.33
C GLU A 55 -3.05 -11.98 1.01
N GLN A 56 -3.40 -12.28 2.25
CA GLN A 56 -4.37 -11.49 3.00
C GLN A 56 -3.86 -10.08 3.27
N ALA A 57 -2.57 -9.95 3.58
CA ALA A 57 -1.98 -8.64 3.81
C ALA A 57 -2.08 -7.77 2.56
N ILE A 58 -1.75 -8.32 1.41
CA ILE A 58 -1.81 -7.62 0.12
C ILE A 58 -3.25 -7.26 -0.23
N ASN A 59 -4.17 -8.22 -0.10
CA ASN A 59 -5.57 -8.00 -0.45
C ASN A 59 -6.20 -6.91 0.41
N SER A 60 -5.93 -6.91 1.71
CA SER A 60 -6.49 -5.88 2.60
C SER A 60 -5.90 -4.51 2.31
N ALA A 61 -4.59 -4.45 2.02
CA ALA A 61 -3.95 -3.18 1.68
C ALA A 61 -4.47 -2.64 0.34
N ALA A 62 -4.63 -3.50 -0.65
CA ALA A 62 -5.18 -3.11 -1.95
C ALA A 62 -6.62 -2.58 -1.82
N ALA A 63 -7.43 -3.24 -0.99
CA ALA A 63 -8.79 -2.79 -0.73
C ALA A 63 -8.80 -1.40 -0.09
N ASP A 64 -7.91 -1.14 0.86
CA ASP A 64 -7.81 0.15 1.51
C ASP A 64 -7.40 1.25 0.52
N VAL A 65 -6.43 0.96 -0.35
CA VAL A 65 -5.98 1.90 -1.39
C VAL A 65 -7.12 2.19 -2.36
N GLN A 66 -7.85 1.18 -2.79
CA GLN A 66 -9.00 1.35 -3.70
C GLN A 66 -10.11 2.16 -3.04
N ARG A 67 -10.34 1.95 -1.75
CA ARG A 67 -11.34 2.71 -0.99
C ARG A 67 -11.00 4.19 -0.97
N ALA A 68 -9.72 4.52 -0.98
CA ALA A 68 -9.26 5.91 -1.02
C ALA A 68 -9.37 6.54 -2.41
N GLY A 69 -9.78 5.77 -3.42
CA GLY A 69 -9.96 6.27 -4.78
C GLY A 69 -8.80 6.03 -5.72
N PHE A 70 -7.84 5.22 -5.33
CA PHE A 70 -6.68 4.89 -6.16
C PHE A 70 -6.82 3.50 -6.75
N GLN A 71 -6.08 3.25 -7.82
CA GLN A 71 -5.98 1.92 -8.42
C GLN A 71 -4.56 1.40 -8.26
N VAL A 72 -4.45 0.09 -8.05
CA VAL A 72 -3.16 -0.57 -7.92
C VAL A 72 -2.73 -1.06 -9.31
N ASP A 73 -1.55 -0.62 -9.73
CA ASP A 73 -0.96 -1.08 -10.98
C ASP A 73 -0.37 -2.48 -10.80
N HIS A 74 0.46 -2.64 -9.78
CA HIS A 74 1.04 -3.93 -9.43
C HIS A 74 1.54 -3.91 -7.99
N VAL A 75 1.88 -5.09 -7.50
CA VAL A 75 2.41 -5.28 -6.15
C VAL A 75 3.85 -5.77 -6.26
N GLU A 76 4.75 -5.15 -5.49
CA GLU A 76 6.12 -5.62 -5.37
C GLU A 76 6.34 -6.11 -3.95
N VAL A 77 6.71 -7.36 -3.82
CA VAL A 77 6.96 -7.99 -2.53
C VAL A 77 8.45 -7.95 -2.24
N HIS A 78 8.79 -7.47 -1.06
CA HIS A 78 10.17 -7.47 -0.62
C HIS A 78 10.43 -8.77 0.12
N CYS A 79 11.14 -9.69 -0.52
CA CYS A 79 11.51 -10.96 0.09
C CYS A 79 12.91 -10.86 0.66
N PRO A 80 13.07 -10.83 1.98
CA PRO A 80 14.41 -10.94 2.57
C PRO A 80 14.94 -12.35 2.31
N VAL A 81 16.09 -12.42 1.78
CA VAL A 81 16.76 -13.69 1.55
C VAL A 81 17.62 -14.04 2.75
#